data_b5a4aebdfb0f5f3f84fce49666dcea2e
#
_entry.id   b5a4aebdfb0f5f3f84fce49666dcea2e
#
_cell.length_a   1.000
_cell.length_b   1.000
_cell.length_c   1.000
_cell.angle_alpha   90.00
_cell.angle_beta   90.00
_cell.angle_gamma   90.00
#
_symmetry.space_group_name_H-M   'P 1'
#
loop_
_entity.id
_entity.type
_entity.pdbx_description
1 polymer ?
#
loop_
_entity_poly.entity_id
_entity_poly.type
_entity_poly.pdbx_seq_one_letter_code
_entity_poly.pdbx_strand_id
1 'polypeptide(L)'
;MIFRDKEIFMLIPQRPPIVMVDVVWSADEQSADTGLTIQEDNIFVKDGLFREPGLIEHIAQSAAAFAGYGTFVRGEEPKLGFIGEIKDCVFNLMPPVGSELRTHTQLVTEIGGIRLINAEVRLKDELVATCVMKFFLKDD
;
A
#
# COMPACT_ATOMS: atom_id res chain seq x y z
N MET A 1 -7.78 -1.59 14.96
CA MET A 1 -6.40 -1.92 15.41
C MET A 1 -5.42 -1.22 14.49
N ILE A 2 -4.47 -0.50 15.06
CA ILE A 2 -3.46 0.24 14.30
C ILE A 2 -2.15 -0.55 14.30
N PHE A 3 -1.52 -0.68 13.14
CA PHE A 3 -0.20 -1.30 13.00
C PHE A 3 0.80 -0.20 12.63
N ARG A 4 1.94 -0.16 13.34
CA ARG A 4 3.00 0.84 13.11
C ARG A 4 4.37 0.20 13.06
N ASP A 5 5.24 0.74 12.20
CA ASP A 5 6.67 0.38 12.12
C ASP A 5 6.86 -1.13 11.97
N LYS A 6 7.52 -1.79 12.91
CA LYS A 6 7.80 -3.22 12.82
C LYS A 6 6.56 -4.10 12.86
N GLU A 7 5.45 -3.60 13.38
CA GLU A 7 4.19 -4.34 13.37
C GLU A 7 3.68 -4.58 11.95
N ILE A 8 4.04 -3.70 11.00
CA ILE A 8 3.70 -3.87 9.60
C ILE A 8 4.22 -5.21 9.06
N PHE A 9 5.34 -5.70 9.59
CA PHE A 9 5.93 -6.97 9.15
C PHE A 9 5.06 -8.19 9.47
N MET A 10 4.04 -8.03 10.31
CA MET A 10 3.02 -9.06 10.54
C MET A 10 2.01 -9.14 9.40
N LEU A 11 1.94 -8.11 8.57
CA LEU A 11 0.95 -8.00 7.49
C LEU A 11 1.54 -8.21 6.10
N ILE A 12 2.81 -7.84 5.91
CA ILE A 12 3.45 -7.91 4.60
C ILE A 12 4.81 -8.62 4.68
N PRO A 13 5.23 -9.29 3.59
CA PRO A 13 6.53 -9.98 3.57
C PRO A 13 7.71 -9.07 3.25
N GLN A 14 7.49 -7.89 2.68
CA GLN A 14 8.55 -6.97 2.31
C GLN A 14 9.32 -6.51 3.55
N ARG A 15 10.61 -6.21 3.37
CA ARG A 15 11.52 -5.78 4.44
C ARG A 15 12.34 -4.57 3.98
N PRO A 16 12.89 -3.78 4.91
CA PRO A 16 13.75 -2.67 4.53
C PRO A 16 14.88 -3.10 3.60
N PRO A 17 15.29 -2.28 2.64
CA PRO A 17 14.87 -0.88 2.44
C PRO A 17 13.68 -0.68 1.51
N ILE A 18 13.04 -1.77 1.04
CA ILE A 18 11.97 -1.69 0.04
C ILE A 18 10.59 -1.41 0.67
N VAL A 19 10.45 -1.49 2.00
CA VAL A 19 9.16 -1.28 2.66
C VAL A 19 8.70 0.16 2.48
N MET A 20 7.49 0.32 1.91
CA MET A 20 6.90 1.62 1.58
C MET A 20 5.56 1.84 2.28
N VAL A 21 5.33 1.16 3.40
CA VAL A 21 4.18 1.40 4.30
C VAL A 21 4.73 1.37 5.72
N ASP A 22 4.44 2.39 6.51
CA ASP A 22 4.87 2.45 7.90
C ASP A 22 3.73 2.45 8.91
N VAL A 23 2.50 2.56 8.44
CA VAL A 23 1.32 2.53 9.31
C VAL A 23 0.11 1.97 8.56
N VAL A 24 -0.68 1.16 9.26
CA VAL A 24 -2.05 0.81 8.86
C VAL A 24 -2.95 1.42 9.91
N TRP A 25 -3.67 2.46 9.53
CA TRP A 25 -4.56 3.18 10.44
C TRP A 25 -5.82 2.40 10.77
N SER A 26 -6.37 1.74 9.76
CA SER A 26 -7.59 0.94 9.89
C SER A 26 -7.69 -0.03 8.73
N ALA A 27 -8.39 -1.12 8.95
CA ALA A 27 -8.70 -2.08 7.91
C ALA A 27 -9.94 -2.89 8.30
N ASP A 28 -10.67 -3.30 7.30
CA ASP A 28 -11.78 -4.24 7.42
C ASP A 28 -11.81 -5.12 6.17
N GLU A 29 -12.92 -5.82 5.93
CA GLU A 29 -13.04 -6.71 4.78
C GLU A 29 -13.15 -5.97 3.45
N GLN A 30 -13.51 -4.68 3.47
CA GLN A 30 -13.79 -3.92 2.26
C GLN A 30 -12.72 -2.90 1.92
N SER A 31 -12.00 -2.39 2.92
CA SER A 31 -11.04 -1.31 2.69
C SER A 31 -9.96 -1.27 3.76
N ALA A 32 -8.90 -0.52 3.47
CA ALA A 32 -7.86 -0.22 4.44
C ALA A 32 -7.33 1.18 4.21
N ASP A 33 -6.91 1.82 5.30
CA ASP A 33 -6.20 3.10 5.28
C ASP A 33 -4.79 2.86 5.77
N THR A 34 -3.83 3.21 4.93
CA THR A 34 -2.41 3.04 5.20
C THR A 34 -1.70 4.37 5.12
N GLY A 35 -0.44 4.40 5.48
CA GLY A 35 0.36 5.60 5.39
C GLY A 35 1.83 5.33 5.21
N LEU A 36 2.54 6.40 4.87
CA LEU A 36 3.99 6.41 4.75
C LEU A 36 4.49 7.82 4.99
N THR A 37 5.47 7.97 5.87
CA THR A 37 6.22 9.21 6.00
C THR A 37 7.46 9.12 5.12
N ILE A 38 7.64 10.07 4.21
CA ILE A 38 8.74 10.07 3.26
C ILE A 38 10.01 10.52 3.95
N GLN A 39 10.95 9.59 4.19
CA GLN A 39 12.23 9.88 4.81
C GLN A 39 13.24 10.34 3.76
N GLU A 40 14.23 11.10 4.21
CA GLU A 40 15.27 11.64 3.33
C GLU A 40 16.09 10.52 2.64
N ASP A 41 16.29 9.41 3.34
CA ASP A 41 17.06 8.26 2.85
C ASP A 41 16.21 7.21 2.10
N ASN A 42 14.95 7.51 1.83
CA ASN A 42 14.07 6.60 1.10
C ASN A 42 14.65 6.34 -0.30
N ILE A 43 14.73 5.07 -0.69
CA ILE A 43 15.38 4.66 -1.94
C ILE A 43 14.67 5.16 -3.21
N PHE A 44 13.42 5.59 -3.10
CA PHE A 44 12.65 6.14 -4.22
C PHE A 44 12.62 7.67 -4.23
N VAL A 45 13.36 8.31 -3.33
CA VAL A 45 13.50 9.77 -3.33
C VAL A 45 14.65 10.16 -4.25
N LYS A 46 14.39 11.14 -5.11
CA LYS A 46 15.39 11.75 -5.98
C LYS A 46 15.12 13.26 -6.05
N ASP A 47 16.15 14.04 -5.80
CA ASP A 47 16.04 15.51 -5.78
C ASP A 47 14.97 16.00 -4.81
N GLY A 48 14.89 15.38 -3.64
CA GLY A 48 13.97 15.75 -2.59
C GLY A 48 12.52 15.35 -2.79
N LEU A 49 12.21 14.61 -3.84
CA LEU A 49 10.85 14.21 -4.18
C LEU A 49 10.70 12.68 -4.26
N PHE A 50 9.59 12.19 -3.73
CA PHE A 50 9.23 10.78 -3.82
C PHE A 50 8.67 10.51 -5.22
N ARG A 51 9.35 9.65 -5.97
CA ARG A 51 9.06 9.45 -7.40
C ARG A 51 8.00 8.39 -7.65
N GLU A 52 7.50 8.35 -8.89
CA GLU A 52 6.41 7.43 -9.28
C GLU A 52 6.67 5.98 -8.93
N PRO A 53 7.88 5.42 -9.13
CA PRO A 53 8.11 4.01 -8.72
C PRO A 53 7.86 3.80 -7.23
N GLY A 54 8.18 4.78 -6.39
CA GLY A 54 7.91 4.71 -4.96
C GLY A 54 6.42 4.76 -4.66
N LEU A 55 5.68 5.62 -5.37
CA LEU A 55 4.23 5.71 -5.22
C LEU A 55 3.56 4.39 -5.62
N ILE A 56 3.99 3.77 -6.71
CA ILE A 56 3.48 2.47 -7.16
C ILE A 56 3.78 1.40 -6.11
N GLU A 57 5.01 1.38 -5.60
CA GLU A 57 5.41 0.41 -4.57
C GLU A 57 4.60 0.60 -3.28
N HIS A 58 4.39 1.85 -2.87
CA HIS A 58 3.56 2.18 -1.71
C HIS A 58 2.12 1.68 -1.90
N ILE A 59 1.54 1.91 -3.07
CA ILE A 59 0.18 1.46 -3.38
C ILE A 59 0.11 -0.07 -3.37
N ALA A 60 1.08 -0.74 -3.98
CA ALA A 60 1.14 -2.20 -4.03
C ALA A 60 1.24 -2.79 -2.62
N GLN A 61 2.10 -2.22 -1.79
CA GLN A 61 2.27 -2.69 -0.41
C GLN A 61 1.06 -2.34 0.47
N SER A 62 0.38 -1.24 0.19
CA SER A 62 -0.89 -0.92 0.85
C SER A 62 -1.94 -1.98 0.56
N ALA A 63 -2.03 -2.43 -0.69
CA ALA A 63 -2.92 -3.53 -1.07
C ALA A 63 -2.49 -4.84 -0.39
N ALA A 64 -1.19 -5.09 -0.30
CA ALA A 64 -0.66 -6.27 0.40
C ALA A 64 -1.00 -6.23 1.90
N ALA A 65 -0.87 -5.07 2.53
CA ALA A 65 -1.21 -4.89 3.94
C ALA A 65 -2.71 -5.09 4.18
N PHE A 66 -3.54 -4.61 3.28
CA PHE A 66 -4.97 -4.83 3.31
C PHE A 66 -5.29 -6.34 3.30
N ALA A 67 -4.70 -7.07 2.36
CA ALA A 67 -4.86 -8.53 2.29
C ALA A 67 -4.26 -9.21 3.52
N GLY A 68 -3.10 -8.77 3.98
CA GLY A 68 -2.40 -9.30 5.14
C GLY A 68 -3.18 -9.12 6.44
N TYR A 69 -3.92 -8.03 6.57
CA TYR A 69 -4.81 -7.84 7.70
C TYR A 69 -5.85 -8.98 7.78
N GLY A 70 -6.41 -9.37 6.64
CA GLY A 70 -7.35 -10.49 6.59
C GLY A 70 -6.72 -11.81 7.08
N THR A 71 -5.49 -12.11 6.65
CA THR A 71 -4.81 -13.32 7.13
C THR A 71 -4.45 -13.21 8.61
N PHE A 72 -4.06 -12.03 9.07
CA PHE A 72 -3.73 -11.79 10.47
C PHE A 72 -4.91 -12.07 11.40
N VAL A 73 -6.10 -11.55 11.06
CA VAL A 73 -7.29 -11.75 11.91
C VAL A 73 -7.75 -13.20 11.92
N ARG A 74 -7.37 -13.99 10.91
CA ARG A 74 -7.63 -15.44 10.90
C ARG A 74 -6.55 -16.26 11.60
N GLY A 75 -5.50 -15.60 12.14
CA GLY A 75 -4.39 -16.27 12.79
C GLY A 75 -3.42 -16.94 11.83
N GLU A 76 -3.41 -16.52 10.57
CA GLU A 76 -2.51 -17.05 9.54
C GLU A 76 -1.30 -16.13 9.35
N GLU A 77 -0.25 -16.67 8.73
CA GLU A 77 0.92 -15.86 8.40
C GLU A 77 0.70 -15.07 7.10
N PRO A 78 1.41 -13.93 6.92
CA PRO A 78 1.31 -13.16 5.67
C PRO A 78 1.66 -14.02 4.46
N LYS A 79 0.83 -13.92 3.43
CA LYS A 79 1.02 -14.63 2.17
C LYS A 79 1.69 -13.73 1.16
N LEU A 80 2.43 -14.33 0.23
CA LEU A 80 3.01 -13.60 -0.90
C LEU A 80 1.89 -13.17 -1.84
N GLY A 81 1.86 -11.87 -2.16
CA GLY A 81 0.90 -11.32 -3.08
C GLY A 81 1.52 -10.99 -4.41
N PHE A 82 0.72 -11.02 -5.46
CA PHE A 82 1.15 -10.69 -6.83
C PHE A 82 0.23 -9.62 -7.41
N ILE A 83 0.84 -8.67 -8.11
CA ILE A 83 0.10 -7.72 -8.92
C ILE A 83 0.03 -8.29 -10.32
N GLY A 84 -1.17 -8.60 -10.79
CA GLY A 84 -1.38 -9.09 -12.15
C GLY A 84 -1.49 -7.98 -13.18
N GLU A 85 -2.03 -6.83 -12.76
CA GLU A 85 -2.23 -5.70 -13.66
C GLU A 85 -2.33 -4.41 -12.84
N ILE A 86 -1.74 -3.34 -13.36
CA ILE A 86 -1.89 -1.99 -12.84
C ILE A 86 -2.41 -1.15 -14.00
N LYS A 87 -3.51 -0.44 -13.78
CA LYS A 87 -4.11 0.40 -14.82
C LYS A 87 -4.68 1.69 -14.24
N ASP A 88 -4.98 2.62 -15.14
CA ASP A 88 -5.61 3.90 -14.81
C ASP A 88 -4.83 4.66 -13.74
N CYS A 89 -3.50 4.56 -13.80
CA CYS A 89 -2.63 5.29 -12.87
C CYS A 89 -2.56 6.76 -13.29
N VAL A 90 -2.88 7.63 -12.34
CA VAL A 90 -2.76 9.08 -12.51
C VAL A 90 -1.91 9.61 -11.37
N PHE A 91 -0.85 10.32 -11.72
CA PHE A 91 0.06 10.95 -10.76
C PHE A 91 -0.09 12.46 -10.88
N ASN A 92 -0.61 13.10 -9.84
CA ASN A 92 -0.86 14.54 -9.85
C ASN A 92 0.31 15.36 -9.31
N LEU A 93 1.10 14.77 -8.40
CA LEU A 93 2.27 15.44 -7.84
C LEU A 93 3.25 14.41 -7.27
N MET A 94 4.51 14.85 -7.11
CA MET A 94 5.55 14.07 -6.42
C MET A 94 5.70 14.65 -5.03
N PRO A 95 5.34 13.89 -3.96
CA PRO A 95 5.43 14.42 -2.60
C PRO A 95 6.88 14.67 -2.19
N PRO A 96 7.16 15.78 -1.52
CA PRO A 96 8.50 16.04 -1.01
C PRO A 96 8.83 15.21 0.23
N VAL A 97 10.11 15.13 0.53
CA VAL A 97 10.59 14.55 1.79
C VAL A 97 9.89 15.23 2.97
N GLY A 98 9.54 14.43 3.98
CA GLY A 98 8.78 14.89 5.14
C GLY A 98 7.27 14.78 5.01
N SER A 99 6.77 14.49 3.80
CA SER A 99 5.34 14.31 3.59
C SER A 99 4.83 13.05 4.29
N GLU A 100 3.63 13.14 4.84
CA GLU A 100 2.92 12.02 5.42
C GLU A 100 1.77 11.64 4.48
N LEU A 101 1.98 10.56 3.72
CA LEU A 101 0.97 10.07 2.78
C LEU A 101 -0.11 9.30 3.52
N ARG A 102 -1.33 9.46 3.07
CA ARG A 102 -2.46 8.64 3.52
C ARG A 102 -3.14 8.03 2.30
N THR A 103 -3.29 6.71 2.34
CA THR A 103 -3.78 5.96 1.19
C THR A 103 -4.98 5.14 1.59
N HIS A 104 -6.04 5.26 0.81
CA HIS A 104 -7.23 4.45 0.94
C HIS A 104 -7.24 3.40 -0.17
N THR A 105 -7.29 2.12 0.22
CA THR A 105 -7.48 1.01 -0.71
C THR A 105 -8.90 0.48 -0.53
N GLN A 106 -9.60 0.29 -1.64
CA GLN A 106 -10.99 -0.14 -1.63
C GLN A 106 -11.15 -1.38 -2.50
N LEU A 107 -11.67 -2.46 -1.92
CA LEU A 107 -12.02 -3.65 -2.67
C LEU A 107 -13.24 -3.35 -3.53
N VAL A 108 -13.11 -3.51 -4.84
CA VAL A 108 -14.21 -3.34 -5.80
C VAL A 108 -14.92 -4.67 -6.01
N THR A 109 -14.15 -5.73 -6.27
CA THR A 109 -14.69 -7.08 -6.45
C THR A 109 -13.62 -8.11 -6.18
N GLU A 110 -14.05 -9.31 -5.89
CA GLU A 110 -13.17 -10.46 -5.72
C GLU A 110 -13.79 -11.68 -6.41
N ILE A 111 -13.05 -12.26 -7.34
CA ILE A 111 -13.48 -13.44 -8.10
C ILE A 111 -12.31 -14.38 -8.23
N GLY A 112 -12.48 -15.63 -7.72
CA GLY A 112 -11.47 -16.67 -7.88
C GLY A 112 -10.11 -16.34 -7.29
N GLY A 113 -10.08 -15.63 -6.16
CA GLY A 113 -8.84 -15.23 -5.50
C GLY A 113 -8.18 -13.99 -6.10
N ILE A 114 -8.77 -13.43 -7.16
CA ILE A 114 -8.30 -12.18 -7.76
C ILE A 114 -9.12 -11.03 -7.20
N ARG A 115 -8.42 -10.03 -6.66
CA ARG A 115 -9.04 -8.83 -6.12
C ARG A 115 -8.82 -7.64 -7.03
N LEU A 116 -9.89 -6.93 -7.35
CA LEU A 116 -9.81 -5.64 -8.03
C LEU A 116 -9.86 -4.56 -6.95
N ILE A 117 -8.82 -3.75 -6.87
CA ILE A 117 -8.63 -2.77 -5.79
C ILE A 117 -8.42 -1.39 -6.40
N ASN A 118 -9.17 -0.41 -5.90
CA ASN A 118 -8.93 1.00 -6.19
C ASN A 118 -8.06 1.58 -5.08
N ALA A 119 -7.11 2.43 -5.43
CA ALA A 119 -6.25 3.12 -4.47
C ALA A 119 -6.26 4.62 -4.72
N GLU A 120 -6.32 5.39 -3.64
CA GLU A 120 -6.16 6.84 -3.66
C GLU A 120 -5.10 7.24 -2.64
N VAL A 121 -4.08 7.94 -3.11
CA VAL A 121 -3.00 8.46 -2.25
C VAL A 121 -3.24 9.95 -2.06
N ARG A 122 -3.25 10.38 -0.81
CA ARG A 122 -3.44 11.78 -0.45
C ARG A 122 -2.30 12.31 0.41
N LEU A 123 -2.03 13.58 0.22
CA LEU A 123 -1.16 14.37 1.09
C LEU A 123 -2.03 15.51 1.62
N LYS A 124 -2.46 15.40 2.88
CA LYS A 124 -3.49 16.29 3.43
C LYS A 124 -4.74 16.24 2.53
N ASP A 125 -5.19 17.37 2.02
CA ASP A 125 -6.37 17.44 1.17
C ASP A 125 -6.07 17.25 -0.32
N GLU A 126 -4.79 17.10 -0.70
CA GLU A 126 -4.41 16.98 -2.10
C GLU A 126 -4.39 15.51 -2.54
N LEU A 127 -4.99 15.24 -3.68
CA LEU A 127 -4.92 13.92 -4.31
C LEU A 127 -3.57 13.79 -5.02
N VAL A 128 -2.73 12.90 -4.52
CA VAL A 128 -1.39 12.66 -5.06
C VAL A 128 -1.44 11.72 -6.25
N ALA A 129 -2.15 10.60 -6.09
CA ALA A 129 -2.21 9.57 -7.13
C ALA A 129 -3.45 8.72 -6.96
N THR A 130 -3.91 8.15 -8.08
CA THR A 130 -4.94 7.11 -8.09
C THR A 130 -4.48 5.97 -8.98
N CYS A 131 -5.00 4.78 -8.71
CA CYS A 131 -4.61 3.59 -9.44
C CYS A 131 -5.66 2.51 -9.25
N VAL A 132 -5.81 1.66 -10.25
CA VAL A 132 -6.60 0.42 -10.16
C VAL A 132 -5.64 -0.74 -10.36
N MET A 133 -5.72 -1.76 -9.50
CA MET A 133 -4.85 -2.91 -9.64
C MET A 133 -5.61 -4.22 -9.44
N LYS A 134 -5.17 -5.25 -10.15
CA LYS A 134 -5.54 -6.63 -9.88
C LYS A 134 -4.48 -7.23 -8.99
N PHE A 135 -4.92 -7.71 -7.85
CA PHE A 135 -4.06 -8.25 -6.81
C PHE A 135 -4.55 -9.64 -6.43
N PHE A 136 -3.63 -10.58 -6.26
CA PHE A 136 -3.98 -11.89 -5.79
C PHE A 136 -2.92 -12.45 -4.85
N LEU A 137 -3.38 -13.23 -3.87
CA LEU A 137 -2.53 -13.91 -2.92
C LEU A 137 -2.20 -15.30 -3.44
N LYS A 138 -0.95 -15.70 -3.24
CA LYS A 138 -0.53 -17.05 -3.54
C LYS A 138 -1.04 -17.98 -2.44
N ASP A 139 -1.80 -19.00 -2.84
CA ASP A 139 -2.17 -20.08 -1.94
C ASP A 139 -1.13 -21.19 -2.08
N ASP A 140 -0.71 -21.69 -0.94
CA ASP A 140 0.24 -22.81 -0.89
C ASP A 140 -0.50 -24.13 -1.07
#